data_61d64d2518e24eee657d3ca0ba4c2e18
#
_entry.id   61d64d2518e24eee657d3ca0ba4c2e18
#
_cell.length_a   1.000
_cell.length_b   1.000
_cell.length_c   1.000
_cell.angle_alpha   90.00
_cell.angle_beta   90.00
_cell.angle_gamma   90.00
#
_symmetry.space_group_name_H-M   'P 1'
#
loop_
_entity.id
_entity.type
_entity.pdbx_description
1 polymer ?
#
loop_
_entity_poly.entity_id
_entity_poly.type
_entity_poly.pdbx_seq_one_letter_code
_entity_poly.pdbx_strand_id
1 'polypeptide(L)'
;MDILKYTTETRLYIKNNKDIVDYFDEVINQYSYIFRKVYYIIRNDPKLKINLLNTELQNEYSISKRTANSIIKTVQGIINSIRELKKTEIKQKQYKLEKISKKLEKLIPKLLDLKLKAKENNIEDLIKYRNLKTKIAFMKIRKDKLINKINSLNYQIETNKFKITFGTKKLFRQNLEKFLNKRDNQIVFIGSKEETACNQTFQLRYISKINQFIIKMRKDFKYKNEKGEERYAYGKCFFNNHSKLLREILKSKNSPLTYRIIKRNNEYYLQCIFEIDNKNTILTRKDYG
;
A
#
# COMPACT_ATOMS: atom_id res chain seq x y z
N MET A 1 18.90 9.13 9.21
CA MET A 1 19.13 9.36 7.76
C MET A 1 17.79 9.26 7.07
N ASP A 2 17.36 10.33 6.41
CA ASP A 2 16.10 10.31 5.68
C ASP A 2 16.32 9.66 4.32
N ILE A 3 15.73 8.48 4.14
CA ILE A 3 15.74 7.76 2.86
C ILE A 3 14.57 8.27 2.03
N LEU A 4 14.86 8.85 0.88
CA LEU A 4 13.84 9.27 -0.08
C LEU A 4 13.53 8.13 -1.05
N LYS A 5 12.23 7.86 -1.25
CA LYS A 5 11.75 6.87 -2.23
C LYS A 5 11.28 7.57 -3.49
N TYR A 6 11.84 7.14 -4.61
CA TYR A 6 11.46 7.61 -5.94
C TYR A 6 10.70 6.52 -6.70
N THR A 7 9.73 6.95 -7.47
CA THR A 7 9.00 6.08 -8.39
C THR A 7 8.99 6.71 -9.76
N THR A 8 9.49 5.99 -10.74
CA THR A 8 9.35 6.37 -12.16
C THR A 8 8.47 5.36 -12.87
N GLU A 9 7.66 5.83 -13.81
CA GLU A 9 6.70 5.00 -14.55
C GLU A 9 6.87 5.21 -16.04
N THR A 10 6.72 4.15 -16.82
CA THR A 10 6.69 4.19 -18.28
C THR A 10 5.64 3.23 -18.83
N ARG A 11 5.08 3.55 -19.99
CA ARG A 11 4.20 2.64 -20.72
C ARG A 11 5.01 1.55 -21.42
N LEU A 12 4.55 0.31 -21.31
CA LEU A 12 5.08 -0.82 -22.07
C LEU A 12 4.25 -1.00 -23.34
N TYR A 13 4.76 -0.52 -24.45
CA TYR A 13 4.10 -0.70 -25.75
C TYR A 13 4.19 -2.17 -26.17
N ILE A 14 3.08 -2.81 -26.46
CA ILE A 14 2.96 -4.25 -26.81
C ILE A 14 3.92 -4.62 -27.94
N LYS A 15 4.01 -3.78 -28.99
CA LYS A 15 4.92 -3.99 -30.13
C LYS A 15 6.37 -4.29 -29.71
N ASN A 16 6.83 -3.71 -28.59
CA ASN A 16 8.21 -3.84 -28.12
C ASN A 16 8.35 -4.78 -26.92
N ASN A 17 7.24 -5.25 -26.33
CA ASN A 17 7.21 -5.97 -25.06
C ASN A 17 6.22 -7.14 -25.09
N LYS A 18 6.00 -7.74 -26.26
CA LYS A 18 4.99 -8.79 -26.42
C LYS A 18 5.19 -9.93 -25.42
N ASP A 19 6.41 -10.47 -25.32
CA ASP A 19 6.71 -11.58 -24.40
C ASP A 19 6.40 -11.25 -22.91
N ILE A 20 6.64 -10.00 -22.53
CA ILE A 20 6.38 -9.53 -21.14
C ILE A 20 4.88 -9.43 -20.91
N VAL A 21 4.15 -8.88 -21.88
CA VAL A 21 2.71 -8.68 -21.80
C VAL A 21 1.98 -10.01 -21.83
N ASP A 22 2.32 -10.90 -22.76
CA ASP A 22 1.73 -12.23 -22.88
C ASP A 22 1.94 -13.02 -21.59
N TYR A 23 3.16 -13.02 -21.04
CA TYR A 23 3.44 -13.66 -19.76
C TYR A 23 2.66 -13.01 -18.59
N PHE A 24 2.54 -11.69 -18.57
CA PHE A 24 1.76 -11.01 -17.55
C PHE A 24 0.30 -11.47 -17.57
N ASP A 25 -0.33 -11.48 -18.75
CA ASP A 25 -1.74 -11.86 -18.88
C ASP A 25 -1.97 -13.35 -18.57
N GLU A 26 -0.98 -14.20 -18.84
CA GLU A 26 -1.03 -15.62 -18.48
C GLU A 26 -1.02 -15.85 -16.96
N VAL A 27 -0.20 -15.12 -16.22
CA VAL A 27 0.08 -15.43 -14.81
C VAL A 27 -0.65 -14.53 -13.82
N ILE A 28 -1.22 -13.41 -14.25
CA ILE A 28 -1.76 -12.39 -13.34
C ILE A 28 -2.85 -12.92 -12.38
N ASN A 29 -3.71 -13.80 -12.87
CA ASN A 29 -4.77 -14.40 -12.08
C ASN A 29 -4.20 -15.31 -10.98
N GLN A 30 -3.22 -16.15 -11.32
CA GLN A 30 -2.54 -17.02 -10.37
C GLN A 30 -1.76 -16.21 -9.34
N TYR A 31 -0.99 -15.19 -9.78
CA TYR A 31 -0.27 -14.28 -8.88
C TYR A 31 -1.22 -13.61 -7.90
N SER A 32 -2.32 -13.05 -8.38
CA SER A 32 -3.31 -12.37 -7.56
C SER A 32 -4.04 -13.31 -6.59
N TYR A 33 -4.27 -14.55 -6.99
CA TYR A 33 -4.82 -15.58 -6.09
C TYR A 33 -3.86 -15.88 -4.95
N ILE A 34 -2.58 -16.19 -5.26
CA ILE A 34 -1.54 -16.46 -4.25
C ILE A 34 -1.39 -15.26 -3.31
N PHE A 35 -1.37 -14.05 -3.87
CA PHE A 35 -1.25 -12.81 -3.11
C PHE A 35 -2.37 -12.67 -2.05
N ARG A 36 -3.62 -12.93 -2.42
CA ARG A 36 -4.76 -12.89 -1.50
C ARG A 36 -4.71 -14.03 -0.46
N LYS A 37 -4.28 -15.23 -0.87
CA LYS A 37 -4.09 -16.36 0.03
C LYS A 37 -3.03 -16.03 1.09
N VAL A 38 -1.87 -15.51 0.68
CA VAL A 38 -0.79 -15.08 1.58
C VAL A 38 -1.26 -13.97 2.53
N TYR A 39 -2.04 -13.01 2.03
CA TYR A 39 -2.64 -11.98 2.88
C TYR A 39 -3.54 -12.60 3.97
N TYR A 40 -4.37 -13.54 3.60
CA TYR A 40 -5.27 -14.22 4.54
C TYR A 40 -4.48 -15.02 5.60
N ILE A 41 -3.45 -15.74 5.19
CA ILE A 41 -2.59 -16.54 6.08
C ILE A 41 -1.87 -15.63 7.09
N ILE A 42 -1.12 -14.62 6.63
CA ILE A 42 -0.35 -13.72 7.51
C ILE A 42 -1.27 -12.91 8.44
N ARG A 43 -2.45 -12.53 7.96
CA ARG A 43 -3.44 -11.84 8.78
C ARG A 43 -3.95 -12.70 9.93
N ASN A 44 -4.20 -13.98 9.69
CA ASN A 44 -4.80 -14.88 10.67
C ASN A 44 -3.76 -15.45 11.65
N ASP A 45 -2.52 -15.59 11.23
CA ASP A 45 -1.42 -16.03 12.08
C ASP A 45 -0.24 -15.02 12.05
N PRO A 46 -0.27 -14.01 12.95
CA PRO A 46 0.81 -13.02 13.04
C PRO A 46 2.16 -13.60 13.51
N LYS A 47 2.18 -14.80 14.09
CA LYS A 47 3.39 -15.48 14.58
C LYS A 47 3.97 -16.47 13.59
N LEU A 48 3.36 -16.59 12.41
CA LEU A 48 3.79 -17.52 11.36
C LEU A 48 5.27 -17.32 10.99
N LYS A 49 5.99 -18.41 10.91
CA LYS A 49 7.39 -18.43 10.44
C LYS A 49 7.41 -18.21 8.92
N ILE A 50 7.83 -17.03 8.50
CA ILE A 50 7.84 -16.60 7.09
C ILE A 50 8.63 -17.55 6.18
N ASN A 51 9.70 -18.15 6.68
CA ASN A 51 10.50 -19.10 5.90
C ASN A 51 9.71 -20.36 5.56
N LEU A 52 8.88 -20.87 6.47
CA LEU A 52 8.01 -22.02 6.20
C LEU A 52 6.98 -21.68 5.14
N LEU A 53 6.29 -20.54 5.28
CA LEU A 53 5.34 -20.06 4.28
C LEU A 53 6.01 -19.92 2.89
N ASN A 54 7.24 -19.42 2.85
CA ASN A 54 7.95 -19.29 1.58
C ASN A 54 8.17 -20.65 0.91
N THR A 55 8.59 -21.68 1.68
CA THR A 55 8.80 -23.04 1.17
C THR A 55 7.49 -23.68 0.72
N GLU A 56 6.41 -23.51 1.47
CA GLU A 56 5.07 -23.98 1.11
C GLU A 56 4.60 -23.39 -0.23
N LEU A 57 4.76 -22.07 -0.42
CA LEU A 57 4.39 -21.39 -1.66
C LEU A 57 5.21 -21.90 -2.86
N GLN A 58 6.50 -22.16 -2.69
CA GLN A 58 7.34 -22.71 -3.75
C GLN A 58 6.84 -24.09 -4.18
N ASN A 59 6.54 -24.96 -3.22
CA ASN A 59 6.10 -26.33 -3.48
C ASN A 59 4.69 -26.39 -4.08
N GLU A 60 3.75 -25.60 -3.53
CA GLU A 60 2.35 -25.65 -3.94
C GLU A 60 2.14 -25.00 -5.34
N TYR A 61 2.85 -23.90 -5.63
CA TYR A 61 2.62 -23.12 -6.87
C TYR A 61 3.75 -23.22 -7.88
N SER A 62 4.80 -23.99 -7.62
CA SER A 62 5.99 -24.13 -8.48
C SER A 62 6.61 -22.78 -8.85
N ILE A 63 6.65 -21.83 -7.90
CA ILE A 63 7.26 -20.51 -8.05
C ILE A 63 8.64 -20.45 -7.40
N SER A 64 9.47 -19.50 -7.87
CA SER A 64 10.79 -19.32 -7.26
C SER A 64 10.71 -18.77 -5.84
N LYS A 65 11.74 -19.05 -5.03
CA LYS A 65 11.92 -18.46 -3.69
C LYS A 65 11.83 -16.93 -3.73
N ARG A 66 12.32 -16.29 -4.80
CA ARG A 66 12.28 -14.83 -4.97
C ARG A 66 10.88 -14.31 -5.22
N THR A 67 10.12 -14.97 -6.05
CA THR A 67 8.72 -14.61 -6.30
C THR A 67 7.87 -14.80 -5.05
N ALA A 68 8.03 -15.89 -4.32
CA ALA A 68 7.38 -16.11 -3.04
C ALA A 68 7.74 -15.00 -2.03
N ASN A 69 9.03 -14.64 -1.90
CA ASN A 69 9.48 -13.53 -1.05
C ASN A 69 8.86 -12.18 -1.47
N SER A 70 8.79 -11.90 -2.77
CA SER A 70 8.19 -10.65 -3.26
C SER A 70 6.72 -10.54 -2.88
N ILE A 71 5.96 -11.63 -3.01
CA ILE A 71 4.56 -11.68 -2.59
C ILE A 71 4.43 -11.46 -1.09
N ILE A 72 5.19 -12.22 -0.28
CA ILE A 72 5.14 -12.13 1.19
C ILE A 72 5.50 -10.71 1.66
N LYS A 73 6.62 -10.15 1.20
CA LYS A 73 7.05 -8.78 1.56
C LYS A 73 6.03 -7.72 1.15
N THR A 74 5.42 -7.86 -0.02
CA THR A 74 4.38 -6.94 -0.47
C THR A 74 3.16 -7.00 0.44
N VAL A 75 2.72 -8.19 0.82
CA VAL A 75 1.60 -8.40 1.75
C VAL A 75 1.92 -7.83 3.13
N GLN A 76 3.11 -8.10 3.67
CA GLN A 76 3.55 -7.54 4.95
C GLN A 76 3.57 -6.01 4.91
N GLY A 77 4.05 -5.41 3.82
CA GLY A 77 4.03 -3.97 3.61
C GLY A 77 2.62 -3.39 3.64
N ILE A 78 1.64 -4.05 3.02
CA ILE A 78 0.23 -3.65 3.05
C ILE A 78 -0.33 -3.72 4.48
N ILE A 79 -0.10 -4.82 5.19
CA ILE A 79 -0.57 -4.99 6.57
C ILE A 79 0.01 -3.90 7.48
N ASN A 80 1.31 -3.63 7.35
CA ASN A 80 1.98 -2.58 8.13
C ASN A 80 1.43 -1.19 7.78
N SER A 81 1.23 -0.88 6.51
CA SER A 81 0.65 0.40 6.08
C SER A 81 -0.75 0.62 6.68
N ILE A 82 -1.58 -0.43 6.70
CA ILE A 82 -2.92 -0.35 7.30
C ILE A 82 -2.83 -0.15 8.81
N ARG A 83 -1.90 -0.82 9.48
CA ARG A 83 -1.65 -0.64 10.92
C ARG A 83 -1.30 0.82 11.23
N GLU A 84 -0.39 1.42 10.47
CA GLU A 84 -0.01 2.82 10.66
C GLU A 84 -1.16 3.80 10.35
N LEU A 85 -1.94 3.57 9.30
CA LEU A 85 -3.13 4.37 9.02
C LEU A 85 -4.15 4.31 10.17
N LYS A 86 -4.35 3.14 10.77
CA LYS A 86 -5.24 3.00 11.93
C LYS A 86 -4.69 3.70 13.18
N LYS A 87 -3.39 3.63 13.43
CA LYS A 87 -2.75 4.41 14.51
C LYS A 87 -2.97 5.92 14.32
N THR A 88 -2.82 6.41 13.09
CA THR A 88 -3.10 7.81 12.76
C THR A 88 -4.58 8.16 12.97
N GLU A 89 -5.50 7.28 12.58
CA GLU A 89 -6.94 7.46 12.83
C GLU A 89 -7.26 7.51 14.34
N ILE A 90 -6.62 6.67 15.15
CA ILE A 90 -6.75 6.68 16.60
C ILE A 90 -6.31 8.03 17.18
N LYS A 91 -5.11 8.52 16.81
CA LYS A 91 -4.61 9.83 17.27
C LYS A 91 -5.58 10.97 16.94
N GLN A 92 -6.14 10.97 15.72
CA GLN A 92 -7.12 11.98 15.34
C GLN A 92 -8.43 11.89 16.15
N LYS A 93 -8.88 10.68 16.50
CA LYS A 93 -10.08 10.49 17.34
C LYS A 93 -9.83 10.84 18.80
N GLN A 94 -8.65 10.53 19.33
CA GLN A 94 -8.23 10.93 20.68
C GLN A 94 -8.22 12.45 20.82
N TYR A 95 -7.68 13.17 19.83
CA TYR A 95 -7.71 14.63 19.82
C TYR A 95 -9.16 15.19 19.82
N LYS A 96 -10.07 14.58 19.03
CA LYS A 96 -11.49 14.96 19.04
C LYS A 96 -12.17 14.66 20.38
N LEU A 97 -11.82 13.53 20.98
CA LEU A 97 -12.32 13.11 22.28
C LEU A 97 -11.89 14.10 23.38
N GLU A 98 -10.64 14.50 23.41
CA GLU A 98 -10.10 15.49 24.34
C GLU A 98 -10.82 16.84 24.21
N LYS A 99 -11.01 17.33 22.97
CA LYS A 99 -11.78 18.57 22.72
C LYS A 99 -13.23 18.49 23.25
N ILE A 100 -13.89 17.34 23.08
CA ILE A 100 -15.25 17.15 23.60
C ILE A 100 -15.23 17.10 25.12
N SER A 101 -14.29 16.39 25.74
CA SER A 101 -14.15 16.31 27.20
C SER A 101 -13.94 17.69 27.82
N LYS A 102 -12.97 18.49 27.30
CA LYS A 102 -12.73 19.88 27.76
C LYS A 102 -13.98 20.78 27.63
N LYS A 103 -14.79 20.58 26.57
CA LYS A 103 -16.06 21.32 26.42
C LYS A 103 -17.11 20.88 27.44
N LEU A 104 -17.22 19.57 27.70
CA LEU A 104 -18.15 19.05 28.70
C LEU A 104 -17.79 19.53 30.11
N GLU A 105 -16.51 19.54 30.48
CA GLU A 105 -16.00 20.06 31.73
C GLU A 105 -16.41 21.54 31.99
N LYS A 106 -16.43 22.35 30.93
CA LYS A 106 -16.87 23.73 30.98
C LYS A 106 -18.39 23.91 31.01
N LEU A 107 -19.16 23.01 30.37
CA LEU A 107 -20.59 23.14 30.22
C LEU A 107 -21.38 22.50 31.36
N ILE A 108 -20.83 21.49 32.03
CA ILE A 108 -21.51 20.83 33.15
C ILE A 108 -21.72 21.78 34.34
N PRO A 109 -20.72 22.56 34.81
CA PRO A 109 -20.95 23.55 35.86
C PRO A 109 -21.98 24.60 35.46
N LYS A 110 -21.93 25.09 34.22
CA LYS A 110 -22.93 26.06 33.71
C LYS A 110 -24.35 25.50 33.71
N LEU A 111 -24.50 24.19 33.43
CA LEU A 111 -25.79 23.54 33.49
C LEU A 111 -26.33 23.50 34.93
N LEU A 112 -25.45 23.29 35.92
CA LEU A 112 -25.84 23.26 37.34
C LEU A 112 -26.28 24.66 37.78
N ASP A 113 -25.55 25.73 37.39
CA ASP A 113 -25.93 27.11 37.69
C ASP A 113 -27.29 27.48 37.08
N LEU A 114 -27.51 27.17 35.80
CA LEU A 114 -28.77 27.38 35.12
C LEU A 114 -29.91 26.56 35.72
N LYS A 115 -29.64 25.37 36.26
CA LYS A 115 -30.63 24.56 36.97
C LYS A 115 -31.12 25.24 38.24
N LEU A 116 -30.24 25.93 38.98
CA LEU A 116 -30.61 26.65 40.18
C LEU A 116 -31.47 27.88 39.83
N LYS A 117 -31.05 28.70 38.83
CA LYS A 117 -31.80 29.87 38.34
C LYS A 117 -33.16 29.52 37.74
N ALA A 118 -33.26 28.39 37.03
CA ALA A 118 -34.54 27.92 36.48
C ALA A 118 -35.56 27.50 37.54
N LYS A 119 -35.15 27.28 38.80
CA LYS A 119 -36.09 27.01 39.91
C LYS A 119 -36.81 28.30 40.39
N GLU A 120 -36.29 29.48 40.08
CA GLU A 120 -36.87 30.79 40.41
C GLU A 120 -37.97 31.24 39.41
N ASN A 121 -38.55 30.32 38.63
CA ASN A 121 -39.63 30.54 37.69
C ASN A 121 -39.38 31.50 36.52
N ASN A 122 -38.11 31.75 36.15
CA ASN A 122 -37.81 32.51 34.98
C ASN A 122 -37.87 31.60 33.72
N ILE A 123 -38.84 31.85 32.84
CA ILE A 123 -39.09 31.09 31.61
C ILE A 123 -37.88 31.09 30.71
N GLU A 124 -37.15 32.20 30.60
CA GLU A 124 -35.97 32.33 29.76
C GLU A 124 -34.83 31.41 30.23
N ASP A 125 -34.59 31.35 31.52
CA ASP A 125 -33.55 30.49 32.09
C ASP A 125 -33.92 29.02 32.01
N LEU A 126 -35.21 28.67 32.08
CA LEU A 126 -35.70 27.32 31.83
C LEU A 126 -35.45 26.87 30.40
N ILE A 127 -35.66 27.73 29.41
CA ILE A 127 -35.37 27.44 28.00
C ILE A 127 -33.86 27.25 27.82
N LYS A 128 -33.02 28.13 28.36
CA LYS A 128 -31.56 28.03 28.32
C LYS A 128 -31.07 26.72 28.95
N TYR A 129 -31.62 26.34 30.11
CA TYR A 129 -31.31 25.10 30.78
C TYR A 129 -31.65 23.88 29.93
N ARG A 130 -32.86 23.79 29.33
CA ARG A 130 -33.27 22.68 28.47
C ARG A 130 -32.37 22.55 27.25
N ASN A 131 -32.06 23.65 26.58
CA ASN A 131 -31.17 23.67 25.41
C ASN A 131 -29.76 23.20 25.76
N LEU A 132 -29.20 23.67 26.89
CA LEU A 132 -27.88 23.25 27.33
C LEU A 132 -27.83 21.79 27.76
N LYS A 133 -28.85 21.30 28.46
CA LYS A 133 -29.02 19.89 28.83
C LYS A 133 -29.03 18.98 27.60
N THR A 134 -29.81 19.32 26.58
CA THR A 134 -29.86 18.60 25.29
C THR A 134 -28.52 18.58 24.60
N LYS A 135 -27.85 19.74 24.52
CA LYS A 135 -26.51 19.86 23.94
C LYS A 135 -25.47 18.97 24.66
N ILE A 136 -25.47 18.96 25.99
CA ILE A 136 -24.59 18.10 26.79
C ILE A 136 -24.90 16.61 26.54
N ALA A 137 -26.17 16.22 26.46
CA ALA A 137 -26.57 14.84 26.16
C ALA A 137 -26.01 14.38 24.80
N PHE A 138 -26.19 15.18 23.74
CA PHE A 138 -25.60 14.87 22.43
C PHE A 138 -24.05 14.80 22.45
N MET A 139 -23.40 15.67 23.22
CA MET A 139 -21.93 15.62 23.35
C MET A 139 -21.47 14.36 24.09
N LYS A 140 -22.18 13.89 25.12
CA LYS A 140 -21.90 12.62 25.82
C LYS A 140 -22.04 11.43 24.85
N ILE A 141 -23.13 11.35 24.11
CA ILE A 141 -23.32 10.30 23.10
C ILE A 141 -22.19 10.30 22.06
N ARG A 142 -21.76 11.49 21.62
CA ARG A 142 -20.64 11.62 20.66
C ARG A 142 -19.31 11.19 21.28
N LYS A 143 -19.08 11.50 22.56
CA LYS A 143 -17.92 11.05 23.33
C LYS A 143 -17.87 9.51 23.36
N ASP A 144 -18.95 8.86 23.74
CA ASP A 144 -19.05 7.40 23.84
C ASP A 144 -18.84 6.72 22.49
N LYS A 145 -19.43 7.26 21.42
CA LYS A 145 -19.18 6.78 20.05
C LYS A 145 -17.70 6.85 19.65
N LEU A 146 -16.97 7.91 20.08
CA LEU A 146 -15.53 8.04 19.83
C LEU A 146 -14.74 7.01 20.63
N ILE A 147 -15.03 6.82 21.91
CA ILE A 147 -14.39 5.81 22.77
C ILE A 147 -14.56 4.41 22.16
N ASN A 148 -15.80 4.02 21.83
CA ASN A 148 -16.09 2.73 21.22
C ASN A 148 -15.34 2.53 19.90
N LYS A 149 -15.21 3.60 19.08
CA LYS A 149 -14.47 3.53 17.84
C LYS A 149 -12.96 3.38 18.06
N ILE A 150 -12.39 4.08 19.05
CA ILE A 150 -10.97 3.94 19.43
C ILE A 150 -10.70 2.50 19.90
N ASN A 151 -11.54 1.97 20.79
CA ASN A 151 -11.39 0.61 21.29
C ASN A 151 -11.47 -0.43 20.17
N SER A 152 -12.43 -0.26 19.24
CA SER A 152 -12.53 -1.13 18.06
C SER A 152 -11.30 -1.08 17.16
N LEU A 153 -10.67 0.10 16.99
CA LEU A 153 -9.46 0.25 16.19
C LEU A 153 -8.25 -0.39 16.88
N ASN A 154 -8.11 -0.21 18.20
CA ASN A 154 -7.06 -0.86 18.99
C ASN A 154 -7.17 -2.38 18.91
N TYR A 155 -8.35 -2.94 19.11
CA TYR A 155 -8.61 -4.37 18.97
C TYR A 155 -8.21 -4.90 17.58
N GLN A 156 -8.51 -4.15 16.50
CA GLN A 156 -8.11 -4.54 15.16
C GLN A 156 -6.59 -4.54 14.97
N ILE A 157 -5.86 -3.60 15.61
CA ILE A 157 -4.40 -3.53 15.56
C ILE A 157 -3.79 -4.71 16.32
N GLU A 158 -4.26 -4.98 17.53
CA GLU A 158 -3.77 -6.05 18.41
C GLU A 158 -4.00 -7.44 17.80
N THR A 159 -5.18 -7.67 17.25
CA THR A 159 -5.57 -8.96 16.67
C THR A 159 -5.20 -9.12 15.20
N ASN A 160 -4.63 -8.10 14.56
CA ASN A 160 -4.32 -8.05 13.12
C ASN A 160 -5.55 -8.30 12.20
N LYS A 161 -6.78 -8.20 12.74
CA LYS A 161 -8.04 -8.48 12.03
C LYS A 161 -8.49 -7.30 11.15
N PHE A 162 -7.69 -6.95 10.16
CA PHE A 162 -8.03 -5.91 9.19
C PHE A 162 -8.95 -6.46 8.09
N LYS A 163 -10.00 -5.72 7.75
CA LYS A 163 -10.82 -6.00 6.58
C LYS A 163 -10.31 -5.18 5.40
N ILE A 164 -9.69 -5.83 4.43
CA ILE A 164 -9.26 -5.21 3.17
C ILE A 164 -10.17 -5.69 2.04
N THR A 165 -10.51 -4.79 1.16
CA THR A 165 -11.13 -5.10 -0.13
C THR A 165 -10.12 -4.72 -1.21
N PHE A 166 -9.43 -5.71 -1.77
CA PHE A 166 -8.60 -5.51 -2.96
C PHE A 166 -9.50 -5.07 -4.12
N GLY A 167 -9.12 -4.04 -4.84
CA GLY A 167 -9.92 -3.51 -5.94
C GLY A 167 -10.94 -2.43 -5.57
N THR A 168 -11.12 -2.06 -4.31
CA THR A 168 -12.01 -1.06 -3.71
C THR A 168 -13.47 -1.50 -3.53
N LYS A 169 -13.99 -1.20 -2.34
CA LYS A 169 -15.38 -1.53 -1.96
C LYS A 169 -16.42 -0.81 -2.82
N LYS A 170 -16.11 0.39 -3.30
CA LYS A 170 -17.00 1.16 -4.18
C LYS A 170 -17.21 0.43 -5.50
N LEU A 171 -16.12 0.02 -6.17
CA LEU A 171 -16.19 -0.72 -7.42
C LEU A 171 -16.88 -2.06 -7.26
N PHE A 172 -16.61 -2.80 -6.18
CA PHE A 172 -17.29 -4.06 -5.91
C PHE A 172 -18.83 -3.94 -5.92
N ARG A 173 -19.36 -2.81 -5.42
CA ARG A 173 -20.81 -2.57 -5.38
C ARG A 173 -21.39 -2.03 -6.68
N GLN A 174 -20.58 -1.32 -7.49
CA GLN A 174 -21.05 -0.58 -8.66
C GLN A 174 -20.76 -1.29 -9.99
N ASN A 175 -19.60 -1.93 -10.10
CA ASN A 175 -19.17 -2.57 -11.35
C ASN A 175 -18.17 -3.69 -11.04
N LEU A 176 -18.66 -4.93 -11.14
CA LEU A 176 -17.88 -6.13 -10.82
C LEU A 176 -16.68 -6.30 -11.76
N GLU A 177 -16.85 -6.04 -13.05
CA GLU A 177 -15.76 -6.15 -14.03
C GLU A 177 -14.62 -5.18 -13.73
N LYS A 178 -14.94 -3.90 -13.54
CA LYS A 178 -13.94 -2.89 -13.13
C LYS A 178 -13.29 -3.22 -11.78
N PHE A 179 -14.05 -3.83 -10.87
CA PHE A 179 -13.51 -4.30 -9.59
C PHE A 179 -12.50 -5.43 -9.80
N LEU A 180 -12.81 -6.44 -10.59
CA LEU A 180 -11.92 -7.57 -10.88
C LEU A 180 -10.66 -7.07 -11.59
N ASN A 181 -10.80 -6.23 -12.60
CA ASN A 181 -9.69 -5.63 -13.32
C ASN A 181 -8.76 -4.81 -12.41
N LYS A 182 -9.31 -4.09 -11.43
CA LYS A 182 -8.49 -3.34 -10.46
C LYS A 182 -7.89 -4.21 -9.38
N ARG A 183 -8.54 -5.32 -9.03
CA ARG A 183 -8.08 -6.27 -8.01
C ARG A 183 -6.87 -7.06 -8.49
N ASP A 184 -6.91 -7.49 -9.74
CA ASP A 184 -5.98 -8.44 -10.33
C ASP A 184 -5.18 -7.79 -11.47
N ASN A 185 -4.57 -6.62 -11.21
CA ASN A 185 -3.97 -5.79 -12.24
C ASN A 185 -2.47 -5.56 -12.11
N GLN A 186 -1.79 -6.20 -11.17
CA GLN A 186 -0.37 -5.91 -10.95
C GLN A 186 0.44 -7.12 -10.48
N ILE A 187 1.70 -7.15 -10.91
CA ILE A 187 2.73 -8.06 -10.40
C ILE A 187 3.88 -7.21 -9.86
N VAL A 188 4.42 -7.59 -8.68
CA VAL A 188 5.50 -6.88 -8.00
C VAL A 188 6.73 -7.76 -7.87
N PHE A 189 7.89 -7.24 -8.23
CA PHE A 189 9.20 -7.87 -8.12
C PHE A 189 10.06 -7.05 -7.17
N ILE A 190 10.26 -7.54 -5.95
CA ILE A 190 11.08 -6.87 -4.93
C ILE A 190 12.50 -7.38 -5.04
N GLY A 191 13.45 -6.47 -5.21
CA GLY A 191 14.89 -6.76 -5.24
C GLY A 191 15.59 -6.46 -3.91
N SER A 192 16.89 -6.76 -3.90
CA SER A 192 17.82 -6.47 -2.81
C SER A 192 19.12 -5.88 -3.38
N LYS A 193 19.83 -5.07 -2.60
CA LYS A 193 21.15 -4.52 -3.00
C LYS A 193 22.17 -5.62 -3.32
N GLU A 194 22.06 -6.77 -2.67
CA GLU A 194 22.98 -7.91 -2.81
C GLU A 194 22.70 -8.74 -4.06
N GLU A 195 21.60 -8.49 -4.78
CA GLU A 195 21.24 -9.24 -5.96
C GLU A 195 21.89 -8.68 -7.22
N THR A 196 22.06 -9.55 -8.21
CA THR A 196 22.50 -9.14 -9.57
C THR A 196 21.55 -8.08 -10.11
N ALA A 197 22.08 -6.94 -10.53
CA ALA A 197 21.32 -5.77 -10.99
C ALA A 197 20.26 -5.28 -9.96
N CYS A 198 20.50 -5.48 -8.65
CA CYS A 198 19.62 -5.11 -7.54
C CYS A 198 18.21 -5.74 -7.58
N ASN A 199 17.96 -6.67 -8.50
CA ASN A 199 16.76 -7.50 -8.61
C ASN A 199 17.04 -8.70 -9.53
N GLN A 200 16.99 -9.89 -8.98
CA GLN A 200 17.31 -11.10 -9.73
C GLN A 200 16.19 -11.52 -10.69
N THR A 201 14.95 -11.22 -10.37
CA THR A 201 13.79 -11.66 -11.17
C THR A 201 13.49 -10.70 -12.31
N PHE A 202 13.68 -9.39 -12.08
CA PHE A 202 13.43 -8.35 -13.08
C PHE A 202 14.64 -7.43 -13.16
N GLN A 203 15.23 -7.31 -14.33
CA GLN A 203 16.46 -6.55 -14.54
C GLN A 203 16.25 -5.48 -15.61
N LEU A 204 16.79 -4.29 -15.37
CA LEU A 204 16.92 -3.23 -16.36
C LEU A 204 18.39 -3.01 -16.70
N ARG A 205 18.69 -2.83 -17.99
CA ARG A 205 19.98 -2.40 -18.48
C ARG A 205 19.82 -1.21 -19.41
N TYR A 206 20.47 -0.12 -19.11
CA TYR A 206 20.46 1.04 -19.99
C TYR A 206 21.49 0.88 -21.11
N ILE A 207 21.09 1.16 -22.36
CA ILE A 207 21.94 1.16 -23.54
C ILE A 207 22.02 2.58 -24.09
N SER A 208 23.15 3.22 -23.92
CA SER A 208 23.35 4.62 -24.29
C SER A 208 23.24 4.87 -25.81
N LYS A 209 23.68 3.92 -26.63
CA LYS A 209 23.62 4.04 -28.11
C LYS A 209 22.21 4.27 -28.65
N ILE A 210 21.21 3.69 -28.01
CA ILE A 210 19.79 3.77 -28.44
C ILE A 210 18.94 4.57 -27.44
N ASN A 211 19.54 5.08 -26.37
CA ASN A 211 18.86 5.82 -25.28
C ASN A 211 17.63 5.06 -24.71
N GLN A 212 17.74 3.76 -24.52
CA GLN A 212 16.66 2.90 -24.05
C GLN A 212 17.11 1.97 -22.92
N PHE A 213 16.14 1.52 -22.13
CA PHE A 213 16.33 0.47 -21.15
C PHE A 213 15.85 -0.86 -21.72
N ILE A 214 16.71 -1.86 -21.70
CA ILE A 214 16.36 -3.24 -22.02
C ILE A 214 15.88 -3.93 -20.76
N ILE A 215 14.74 -4.62 -20.87
CA ILE A 215 14.14 -5.41 -19.82
C ILE A 215 14.52 -6.86 -20.02
N LYS A 216 14.93 -7.53 -18.93
CA LYS A 216 15.07 -8.97 -18.84
C LYS A 216 14.28 -9.43 -17.61
N MET A 217 13.18 -10.13 -17.83
CA MET A 217 12.28 -10.63 -16.78
C MET A 217 12.29 -12.15 -16.74
N ARG A 218 12.47 -12.73 -15.56
CA ARG A 218 12.39 -14.18 -15.38
C ARG A 218 10.94 -14.64 -15.33
N LYS A 219 10.61 -15.67 -16.09
CA LYS A 219 9.31 -16.34 -16.08
C LYS A 219 9.29 -17.41 -14.98
N ASP A 220 8.72 -17.13 -13.83
CA ASP A 220 8.74 -18.03 -12.68
C ASP A 220 7.49 -18.90 -12.54
N PHE A 221 6.37 -18.44 -13.10
CA PHE A 221 5.09 -19.18 -13.06
C PHE A 221 4.97 -20.11 -14.26
N LYS A 222 4.50 -21.33 -14.03
CA LYS A 222 4.25 -22.36 -15.06
C LYS A 222 5.47 -22.73 -15.91
N TYR A 223 6.66 -22.32 -15.52
CA TYR A 223 7.82 -22.55 -16.32
C TYR A 223 8.53 -23.85 -15.91
N LYS A 224 8.38 -24.88 -16.70
CA LYS A 224 9.19 -26.11 -16.68
C LYS A 224 9.96 -26.17 -18.00
N ASN A 225 11.18 -25.68 -18.02
CA ASN A 225 12.03 -25.85 -19.17
C ASN A 225 13.07 -26.94 -18.92
N GLU A 226 12.94 -28.04 -19.62
CA GLU A 226 13.95 -29.08 -19.67
C GLU A 226 15.22 -28.61 -20.43
N LYS A 227 15.08 -27.63 -21.33
CA LYS A 227 16.16 -27.12 -22.19
C LYS A 227 16.68 -25.69 -21.87
N GLY A 228 16.16 -24.97 -20.90
CA GLY A 228 16.67 -23.67 -20.44
C GLY A 228 16.39 -22.45 -21.35
N GLU A 229 15.81 -22.59 -22.52
CA GLU A 229 15.83 -21.56 -23.59
C GLU A 229 14.78 -20.45 -23.46
N GLU A 230 13.62 -20.68 -22.85
CA GLU A 230 12.57 -19.66 -22.74
C GLU A 230 12.36 -19.11 -21.32
N ARG A 231 13.36 -19.21 -20.47
CA ARG A 231 13.27 -18.83 -19.05
C ARG A 231 13.05 -17.34 -18.81
N TYR A 232 13.26 -16.52 -19.82
CA TYR A 232 13.22 -15.07 -19.71
C TYR A 232 12.31 -14.46 -20.76
N ALA A 233 11.57 -13.40 -20.39
CA ALA A 233 10.93 -12.48 -21.31
C ALA A 233 11.80 -11.25 -21.49
N TYR A 234 11.85 -10.74 -22.71
CA TYR A 234 12.65 -9.57 -23.06
C TYR A 234 11.76 -8.44 -23.59
N GLY A 235 12.19 -7.21 -23.35
CA GLY A 235 11.48 -6.04 -23.83
C GLY A 235 12.35 -4.79 -23.73
N LYS A 236 11.77 -3.66 -24.09
CA LYS A 236 12.43 -2.35 -24.01
C LYS A 236 11.48 -1.25 -23.61
N CYS A 237 12.00 -0.28 -22.85
CA CYS A 237 11.23 0.87 -22.41
C CYS A 237 12.09 2.13 -22.35
N PHE A 238 11.41 3.26 -22.15
CA PHE A 238 12.03 4.57 -21.98
C PHE A 238 11.34 5.29 -20.83
N PHE A 239 12.12 5.80 -19.87
CA PHE A 239 11.59 6.60 -18.76
C PHE A 239 11.82 8.09 -19.02
N ASN A 240 10.77 8.88 -18.99
CA ASN A 240 10.85 10.34 -19.10
C ASN A 240 11.34 10.96 -17.80
N ASN A 241 10.71 10.61 -16.69
CA ASN A 241 11.03 11.16 -15.38
C ASN A 241 12.09 10.32 -14.67
N HIS A 242 13.01 10.97 -13.96
CA HIS A 242 14.06 10.33 -13.15
C HIS A 242 14.97 9.35 -13.91
N SER A 243 15.01 9.41 -15.25
CA SER A 243 15.81 8.53 -16.09
C SER A 243 17.32 8.62 -15.79
N LYS A 244 17.86 9.84 -15.58
CA LYS A 244 19.26 10.08 -15.21
C LYS A 244 19.59 9.41 -13.89
N LEU A 245 18.73 9.63 -12.88
CA LEU A 245 18.88 9.08 -11.55
C LEU A 245 18.81 7.55 -11.55
N LEU A 246 17.84 6.98 -12.28
CA LEU A 246 17.73 5.52 -12.46
C LEU A 246 19.00 4.93 -13.11
N ARG A 247 19.59 5.61 -14.11
CA ARG A 247 20.86 5.18 -14.73
C ARG A 247 22.02 5.15 -13.75
N GLU A 248 22.12 6.16 -12.88
CA GLU A 248 23.15 6.23 -11.83
C GLU A 248 23.01 5.08 -10.84
N ILE A 249 21.78 4.78 -10.40
CA ILE A 249 21.51 3.66 -9.48
C ILE A 249 21.82 2.31 -10.13
N LEU A 250 21.45 2.12 -11.39
CA LEU A 250 21.79 0.89 -12.12
C LEU A 250 23.30 0.68 -12.28
N LYS A 251 24.09 1.76 -12.35
CA LYS A 251 25.56 1.71 -12.37
C LYS A 251 26.15 1.45 -10.99
N SER A 252 25.69 2.19 -9.98
CA SER A 252 26.27 2.15 -8.62
C SER A 252 25.80 0.95 -7.80
N LYS A 253 24.64 0.38 -8.14
CA LYS A 253 23.97 -0.71 -7.39
C LYS A 253 23.71 -0.39 -5.91
N ASN A 254 23.59 0.88 -5.56
CA ASN A 254 23.48 1.34 -4.18
C ASN A 254 22.06 1.24 -3.58
N SER A 255 21.07 0.91 -4.40
CA SER A 255 19.67 0.85 -3.97
C SER A 255 19.02 -0.47 -4.40
N PRO A 256 18.17 -1.07 -3.56
CA PRO A 256 17.31 -2.16 -3.99
C PRO A 256 16.31 -1.63 -5.01
N LEU A 257 16.09 -2.38 -6.09
CA LEU A 257 15.15 -2.02 -7.14
C LEU A 257 13.88 -2.85 -7.03
N THR A 258 12.75 -2.19 -6.85
CA THR A 258 11.44 -2.83 -6.92
C THR A 258 10.77 -2.46 -8.23
N TYR A 259 10.37 -3.46 -8.98
CA TYR A 259 9.62 -3.27 -10.21
C TYR A 259 8.18 -3.71 -10.05
N ARG A 260 7.27 -3.00 -10.72
CA ARG A 260 5.85 -3.34 -10.74
C ARG A 260 5.34 -3.21 -12.17
N ILE A 261 4.75 -4.28 -12.68
CA ILE A 261 3.98 -4.23 -13.92
C ILE A 261 2.51 -4.04 -13.54
N ILE A 262 1.84 -3.07 -14.18
CA ILE A 262 0.44 -2.74 -13.90
C ILE A 262 -0.32 -2.70 -15.21
N LYS A 263 -1.49 -3.34 -15.24
CA LYS A 263 -2.47 -3.22 -16.33
C LYS A 263 -3.53 -2.20 -15.96
N ARG A 264 -3.73 -1.16 -16.80
CA ARG A 264 -4.75 -0.13 -16.63
C ARG A 264 -5.44 0.10 -17.98
N ASN A 265 -6.74 -0.06 -18.06
CA ASN A 265 -7.51 0.16 -19.30
C ASN A 265 -6.90 -0.55 -20.53
N ASN A 266 -6.51 -1.81 -20.38
CA ASN A 266 -5.83 -2.63 -21.40
C ASN A 266 -4.44 -2.11 -21.83
N GLU A 267 -3.86 -1.19 -21.11
CA GLU A 267 -2.49 -0.72 -21.28
C GLU A 267 -1.60 -1.22 -20.15
N TYR A 268 -0.33 -1.44 -20.46
CA TYR A 268 0.65 -1.96 -19.50
C TYR A 268 1.66 -0.88 -19.14
N TYR A 269 1.97 -0.80 -17.86
CA TYR A 269 2.90 0.18 -17.30
C TYR A 269 3.95 -0.53 -16.45
N LEU A 270 5.19 -0.08 -16.58
CA LEU A 270 6.28 -0.48 -15.71
C LEU A 270 6.60 0.66 -14.75
N GLN A 271 6.49 0.39 -13.46
CA GLN A 271 7.01 1.25 -12.40
C GLN A 271 8.34 0.70 -11.89
N CYS A 272 9.32 1.59 -11.74
CA CYS A 272 10.56 1.30 -11.05
C CYS A 272 10.62 2.15 -9.77
N ILE A 273 10.80 1.50 -8.62
CA ILE A 273 10.85 2.12 -7.30
C ILE A 273 12.25 1.89 -6.73
N PHE A 274 12.89 2.96 -6.27
CA PHE A 274 14.24 2.94 -5.72
C PHE A 274 14.40 3.94 -4.59
N GLU A 275 15.45 3.77 -3.79
CA GLU A 275 15.74 4.56 -2.59
C GLU A 275 17.04 5.32 -2.78
N ILE A 276 17.11 6.56 -2.29
CA ILE A 276 18.29 7.40 -2.32
C ILE A 276 18.52 7.99 -0.94
N ASP A 277 19.75 7.96 -0.47
CA ASP A 277 20.15 8.64 0.75
C ASP A 277 20.16 10.16 0.53
N ASN A 278 19.46 10.89 1.36
CA ASN A 278 19.25 12.35 1.27
C ASN A 278 20.57 13.15 1.35
N LYS A 279 21.68 12.55 1.79
CA LYS A 279 23.00 13.21 1.87
C LYS A 279 23.61 13.56 0.50
N ASN A 280 23.16 12.91 -0.60
CA ASN A 280 23.75 13.07 -1.92
C ASN A 280 22.84 13.79 -2.93
N THR A 281 21.67 14.26 -2.52
CA THR A 281 20.70 14.85 -3.43
C THR A 281 20.22 16.21 -2.93
N ILE A 282 21.08 17.20 -2.99
CA ILE A 282 20.61 18.56 -3.26
C ILE A 282 20.33 18.60 -4.77
N LEU A 283 19.23 17.98 -5.18
CA LEU A 283 18.64 18.25 -6.48
C LEU A 283 18.05 19.66 -6.38
N THR A 284 18.79 20.64 -6.85
CA THR A 284 18.29 22.00 -6.96
C THR A 284 17.15 22.01 -7.97
N ARG A 285 16.19 22.94 -7.83
CA ARG A 285 15.06 23.14 -8.77
C ARG A 285 15.49 23.24 -10.24
N LYS A 286 16.77 23.49 -10.52
CA LYS A 286 17.41 23.54 -11.85
C LYS A 286 17.55 22.17 -12.53
N ASP A 287 17.43 21.07 -11.79
CA ASP A 287 17.56 19.71 -12.35
C ASP A 287 16.24 19.16 -12.91
N TYR A 288 15.17 19.93 -12.85
CA TYR A 288 13.81 19.61 -13.35
C TYR A 288 13.44 20.37 -14.64
N GLY A 289 14.39 21.07 -15.23
CA GLY A 289 14.21 21.76 -16.52
C GLY A 289 14.46 20.85 -17.71
#